data_a76045c0cf5060ad195fa6b0d203495f
#
_entry.id   a76045c0cf5060ad195fa6b0d203495f
#
_cell.length_a   1.000
_cell.length_b   1.000
_cell.length_c   1.000
_cell.angle_alpha   90.00
_cell.angle_beta   90.00
_cell.angle_gamma   90.00
#
_symmetry.space_group_name_H-M   'P 1'
#
loop_
_entity.id
_entity.type
_entity.pdbx_description
1 polymer ?
#
loop_
_entity_poly.entity_id
_entity_poly.type
_entity_poly.pdbx_seq_one_letter_code
_entity_poly.pdbx_strand_id
1 'polypeptide(L)'
;MDAHLQAPPSPVYLTEGHTTEHESVIWVRVHDRYLQDITIARDDGEKLFSVEGPGGYSSMTLRRPLKDASGRPIFDLRRKVGWLVEDTSGNKIAELCHKKFFTSQHTAIDGKILSSGALVEMRPRDAMGITNYVNIGNVTIAEISIHSNNVKKRFGRDRDISVFRVRVAQGVDLTLVVLMAMIRAEMAHVWQK
;
A
#
# COMPACT_ATOMS: atom_id res chain seq x y z
N MET A 1 13.52 -18.07 -0.67
CA MET A 1 12.26 -18.84 -0.53
C MET A 1 11.13 -17.82 -0.46
N ASP A 2 10.18 -17.89 -1.38
CA ASP A 2 9.00 -17.02 -1.38
C ASP A 2 8.10 -17.40 -0.21
N ALA A 3 7.35 -16.42 0.32
CA ALA A 3 6.39 -16.70 1.38
C ALA A 3 5.27 -17.62 0.86
N HIS A 4 4.80 -18.50 1.71
CA HIS A 4 3.54 -19.20 1.48
C HIS A 4 2.40 -18.24 1.86
N LEU A 5 1.69 -17.74 0.86
CA LEU A 5 0.57 -16.85 1.05
C LEU A 5 -0.71 -17.65 1.32
N GLN A 6 -1.54 -17.15 2.22
CA GLN A 6 -2.80 -17.82 2.60
C GLN A 6 -3.93 -16.79 2.68
N ALA A 7 -5.14 -17.24 2.37
CA ALA A 7 -6.34 -16.47 2.64
C ALA A 7 -6.48 -16.19 4.16
N PRO A 8 -6.99 -15.01 4.55
CA PRO A 8 -7.26 -14.75 5.96
C PRO A 8 -8.33 -15.71 6.49
N PRO A 9 -8.30 -16.08 7.79
CA PRO A 9 -9.25 -17.04 8.38
C PRO A 9 -10.72 -16.61 8.25
N SER A 10 -10.95 -15.33 8.19
CA SER A 10 -12.24 -14.71 7.87
C SER A 10 -12.03 -13.58 6.88
N PRO A 11 -13.00 -13.30 5.99
CA PRO A 11 -12.88 -12.21 5.03
C PRO A 11 -12.68 -10.87 5.75
N VAL A 12 -11.68 -10.12 5.31
CA VAL A 12 -11.39 -8.76 5.80
C VAL A 12 -11.36 -7.83 4.61
N TYR A 13 -12.29 -6.90 4.59
CA TYR A 13 -12.45 -5.93 3.51
C TYR A 13 -12.16 -4.52 4.02
N LEU A 14 -11.33 -3.78 3.31
CA LEU A 14 -11.24 -2.34 3.44
C LEU A 14 -12.39 -1.70 2.67
N THR A 15 -12.59 -2.19 1.42
CA THR A 15 -13.73 -1.86 0.58
C THR A 15 -14.25 -3.11 -0.13
N GLU A 16 -15.55 -3.18 -0.39
CA GLU A 16 -16.15 -4.33 -1.03
C GLU A 16 -15.87 -4.38 -2.55
N GLY A 17 -15.94 -5.58 -3.15
CA GLY A 17 -15.92 -5.75 -4.60
C GLY A 17 -14.51 -5.89 -5.22
N HIS A 18 -13.44 -5.94 -4.43
CA HIS A 18 -12.06 -6.02 -4.94
C HIS A 18 -11.29 -7.25 -4.47
N THR A 19 -11.99 -8.35 -4.21
CA THR A 19 -11.38 -9.59 -3.72
C THR A 19 -10.69 -10.36 -4.85
N THR A 20 -9.50 -10.89 -4.58
CA THR A 20 -8.77 -11.75 -5.52
C THR A 20 -9.42 -13.13 -5.64
N GLU A 21 -9.70 -13.58 -6.87
CA GLU A 21 -10.19 -14.94 -7.13
C GLU A 21 -9.07 -15.99 -7.05
N HIS A 22 -7.83 -15.59 -7.36
CA HIS A 22 -6.62 -16.43 -7.36
C HIS A 22 -5.44 -15.67 -6.75
N GLU A 23 -4.37 -16.39 -6.36
CA GLU A 23 -3.11 -15.72 -6.05
C GLU A 23 -2.70 -14.86 -7.24
N SER A 24 -2.39 -13.59 -6.97
CA SER A 24 -2.17 -12.59 -8.01
C SER A 24 -0.89 -11.81 -7.75
N VAL A 25 -0.31 -11.30 -8.83
CA VAL A 25 0.79 -10.33 -8.78
C VAL A 25 0.28 -8.99 -9.29
N ILE A 26 0.52 -7.94 -8.52
CA ILE A 26 0.27 -6.57 -8.95
C ILE A 26 1.55 -5.74 -8.84
N TRP A 27 1.63 -4.70 -9.65
CA TRP A 27 2.73 -3.76 -9.71
C TRP A 27 2.28 -2.39 -9.26
N VAL A 28 2.94 -1.83 -8.26
CA VAL A 28 2.70 -0.47 -7.78
C VAL A 28 3.84 0.41 -8.27
N ARG A 29 3.55 1.30 -9.21
CA ARG A 29 4.50 2.22 -9.84
C ARG A 29 4.29 3.63 -9.31
N VAL A 30 5.30 4.20 -8.71
CA VAL A 30 5.27 5.55 -8.14
C VAL A 30 6.00 6.48 -9.09
N HIS A 31 5.30 7.49 -9.61
CA HIS A 31 5.81 8.40 -10.65
C HIS A 31 6.32 9.72 -10.07
N ASP A 32 5.89 10.08 -8.84
CA ASP A 32 6.30 11.32 -8.20
C ASP A 32 6.76 11.12 -6.74
N ARG A 33 7.48 12.11 -6.20
CA ARG A 33 8.03 12.06 -4.83
C ARG A 33 6.99 12.21 -3.73
N TYR A 34 5.83 12.76 -4.07
CA TYR A 34 4.78 13.08 -3.10
C TYR A 34 3.71 11.99 -3.04
N LEU A 35 3.88 10.93 -3.85
CA LEU A 35 2.93 9.82 -3.98
C LEU A 35 1.53 10.31 -4.39
N GLN A 36 1.50 11.32 -5.25
CA GLN A 36 0.27 11.87 -5.82
C GLN A 36 0.00 11.32 -7.21
N ASP A 37 0.97 10.62 -7.79
CA ASP A 37 0.87 9.94 -9.07
C ASP A 37 1.38 8.52 -8.91
N ILE A 38 0.44 7.57 -8.81
CA ILE A 38 0.71 6.14 -8.63
C ILE A 38 -0.20 5.36 -9.58
N THR A 39 0.37 4.41 -10.29
CA THR A 39 -0.37 3.43 -11.09
C THR A 39 -0.26 2.06 -10.48
N ILE A 40 -1.38 1.37 -10.33
CA ILE A 40 -1.44 -0.04 -9.88
C ILE A 40 -2.01 -0.87 -11.02
N ALA A 41 -1.25 -1.86 -11.47
CA ALA A 41 -1.60 -2.73 -12.59
C ALA A 41 -1.35 -4.20 -12.26
N ARG A 42 -2.02 -5.11 -12.96
CA ARG A 42 -1.72 -6.54 -12.98
C ARG A 42 -0.40 -6.83 -13.68
N ASP A 43 0.04 -8.07 -13.61
CA ASP A 43 1.26 -8.54 -14.28
C ASP A 43 1.15 -8.47 -15.81
N ASP A 44 -0.05 -8.59 -16.37
CA ASP A 44 -0.37 -8.44 -17.79
C ASP A 44 -0.45 -6.97 -18.27
N GLY A 45 -0.33 -6.01 -17.34
CA GLY A 45 -0.40 -4.58 -17.62
C GLY A 45 -1.80 -3.96 -17.49
N GLU A 46 -2.83 -4.74 -17.17
CA GLU A 46 -4.17 -4.21 -16.91
C GLU A 46 -4.14 -3.25 -15.71
N LYS A 47 -4.54 -1.97 -15.92
CA LYS A 47 -4.66 -0.99 -14.85
C LYS A 47 -5.83 -1.33 -13.94
N LEU A 48 -5.56 -1.50 -12.64
CA LEU A 48 -6.57 -1.77 -11.63
C LEU A 48 -6.98 -0.50 -10.87
N PHE A 49 -5.97 0.25 -10.44
CA PHE A 49 -6.18 1.46 -9.63
C PHE A 49 -5.19 2.55 -10.00
N SER A 50 -5.50 3.77 -9.57
CA SER A 50 -4.57 4.89 -9.64
C SER A 50 -4.74 5.83 -8.44
N VAL A 51 -3.69 6.56 -8.13
CA VAL A 51 -3.73 7.75 -7.29
C VAL A 51 -3.40 8.94 -8.19
N GLU A 52 -4.30 9.88 -8.26
CA GLU A 52 -4.13 11.13 -9.02
C GLU A 52 -4.46 12.28 -8.08
N GLY A 53 -3.44 12.80 -7.44
CA GLY A 53 -3.56 13.93 -6.52
C GLY A 53 -3.59 15.27 -7.26
N PRO A 54 -3.92 16.36 -6.56
CA PRO A 54 -4.07 17.69 -7.15
C PRO A 54 -2.76 18.34 -7.64
N GLY A 55 -1.64 17.61 -7.65
CA GLY A 55 -0.33 18.12 -8.06
C GLY A 55 0.20 19.25 -7.15
N GLY A 56 1.45 19.14 -6.71
CA GLY A 56 2.13 20.17 -5.93
C GLY A 56 1.85 20.14 -4.41
N TYR A 57 2.41 21.12 -3.70
CA TYR A 57 2.34 21.28 -2.24
C TYR A 57 0.97 21.76 -1.70
N SER A 58 -0.09 21.74 -2.49
CA SER A 58 -1.33 22.44 -2.19
C SER A 58 -2.18 21.83 -1.06
N SER A 59 -1.81 20.70 -0.49
CA SER A 59 -2.53 20.08 0.61
C SER A 59 -1.62 19.80 1.80
N MET A 60 -1.75 20.54 2.87
CA MET A 60 -1.11 20.25 4.16
C MET A 60 -1.50 18.87 4.72
N THR A 61 -2.54 18.23 4.19
CA THR A 61 -3.07 16.95 4.67
C THR A 61 -2.58 15.76 3.85
N LEU A 62 -1.76 15.95 2.82
CA LEU A 62 -1.23 14.89 1.96
C LEU A 62 -2.30 13.83 1.60
N ARG A 63 -3.44 14.29 1.09
CA ARG A 63 -4.51 13.41 0.62
C ARG A 63 -4.08 12.66 -0.64
N ARG A 64 -4.35 11.37 -0.67
CA ARG A 64 -4.06 10.48 -1.79
C ARG A 64 -5.30 9.67 -2.10
N PRO A 65 -6.18 10.17 -3.00
CA PRO A 65 -7.38 9.47 -3.37
C PRO A 65 -7.02 8.26 -4.23
N LEU A 66 -7.37 7.05 -3.77
CA LEU A 66 -7.33 5.86 -4.61
C LEU A 66 -8.58 5.83 -5.47
N LYS A 67 -8.38 5.60 -6.77
CA LYS A 67 -9.43 5.47 -7.77
C LYS A 67 -9.35 4.10 -8.44
N ASP A 68 -10.49 3.56 -8.87
CA ASP A 68 -10.54 2.37 -9.72
C ASP A 68 -10.09 2.68 -11.17
N ALA A 69 -10.07 1.65 -12.02
CA ALA A 69 -9.68 1.79 -13.43
C ALA A 69 -10.58 2.74 -14.22
N SER A 70 -11.84 2.94 -13.79
CA SER A 70 -12.79 3.88 -14.40
C SER A 70 -12.65 5.32 -13.88
N GLY A 71 -11.75 5.54 -12.91
CA GLY A 71 -11.55 6.85 -12.28
C GLY A 71 -12.49 7.15 -11.11
N ARG A 72 -13.33 6.20 -10.67
CA ARG A 72 -14.20 6.39 -9.52
C ARG A 72 -13.39 6.31 -8.22
N PRO A 73 -13.58 7.26 -7.29
CA PRO A 73 -12.89 7.23 -6.01
C PRO A 73 -13.33 6.01 -5.17
N ILE A 74 -12.38 5.40 -4.49
CA ILE A 74 -12.58 4.25 -3.58
C ILE A 74 -12.38 4.70 -2.15
N PHE A 75 -11.23 5.28 -1.82
CA PHE A 75 -10.91 5.83 -0.51
C PHE A 75 -9.88 6.96 -0.60
N ASP A 76 -9.77 7.73 0.46
CA ASP A 76 -8.71 8.72 0.68
C ASP A 76 -7.73 8.24 1.74
N LEU A 77 -6.44 8.15 1.40
CA LEU A 77 -5.36 7.97 2.37
C LEU A 77 -4.84 9.33 2.81
N ARG A 78 -4.80 9.57 4.12
CA ARG A 78 -4.28 10.80 4.72
C ARG A 78 -3.13 10.51 5.68
N ARG A 79 -2.11 11.36 5.64
CA ARG A 79 -1.05 11.38 6.64
C ARG A 79 -1.42 12.37 7.76
N LYS A 80 -1.48 11.86 9.00
CA LYS A 80 -1.58 12.65 10.25
C LYS A 80 -0.44 12.23 11.19
N VAL A 81 -0.71 11.96 12.46
CA VAL A 81 0.24 11.31 13.37
C VAL A 81 0.56 9.88 12.92
N GLY A 82 -0.40 9.20 12.28
CA GLY A 82 -0.29 7.95 11.55
C GLY A 82 -0.89 8.10 10.17
N TRP A 83 -1.50 7.04 9.67
CA TRP A 83 -2.28 7.04 8.44
C TRP A 83 -3.75 6.82 8.78
N LEU A 84 -4.59 7.64 8.20
CA LEU A 84 -6.03 7.56 8.29
C LEU A 84 -6.60 7.28 6.92
N VAL A 85 -7.52 6.32 6.82
CA VAL A 85 -8.22 6.00 5.59
C VAL A 85 -9.68 6.38 5.76
N GLU A 86 -10.18 7.18 4.83
CA GLU A 86 -11.56 7.64 4.79
C GLU A 86 -12.24 7.11 3.53
N ASP A 87 -13.51 6.69 3.64
CA ASP A 87 -14.35 6.36 2.48
C ASP A 87 -14.71 7.60 1.67
N THR A 88 -15.45 7.42 0.58
CA THR A 88 -15.92 8.52 -0.28
C THR A 88 -16.90 9.48 0.40
N SER A 89 -17.51 9.07 1.51
CA SER A 89 -18.39 9.89 2.36
C SER A 89 -17.64 10.63 3.47
N GLY A 90 -16.33 10.36 3.63
CA GLY A 90 -15.49 10.95 4.67
C GLY A 90 -15.52 10.20 6.00
N ASN A 91 -16.13 9.01 6.08
CA ASN A 91 -16.09 8.17 7.26
C ASN A 91 -14.75 7.48 7.36
N LYS A 92 -14.23 7.36 8.58
CA LYS A 92 -13.01 6.58 8.82
C LYS A 92 -13.29 5.09 8.63
N ILE A 93 -12.48 4.41 7.82
CA ILE A 93 -12.58 2.97 7.56
C ILE A 93 -11.36 2.19 8.05
N ALA A 94 -10.19 2.85 8.19
CA ALA A 94 -9.01 2.23 8.80
C ALA A 94 -8.10 3.28 9.44
N GLU A 95 -7.35 2.84 10.44
CA GLU A 95 -6.30 3.61 11.10
C GLU A 95 -5.02 2.76 11.16
N LEU A 96 -3.89 3.35 10.77
CA LEU A 96 -2.60 2.66 10.77
C LEU A 96 -1.56 3.55 11.43
N CYS A 97 -0.61 2.91 12.10
CA CYS A 97 0.49 3.62 12.74
C CYS A 97 1.80 2.87 12.54
N HIS A 98 2.87 3.63 12.61
CA HIS A 98 4.22 3.07 12.63
C HIS A 98 4.44 2.36 13.95
N LYS A 99 4.84 1.09 13.92
CA LYS A 99 5.24 0.39 15.13
C LYS A 99 6.61 0.91 15.56
N LYS A 100 6.65 1.65 16.66
CA LYS A 100 7.88 2.15 17.24
C LYS A 100 8.65 0.97 17.86
N PHE A 101 9.73 0.54 17.20
CA PHE A 101 10.73 -0.31 17.80
C PHE A 101 12.02 0.50 18.01
N PHE A 102 12.70 0.23 19.10
CA PHE A 102 14.06 0.76 19.36
C PHE A 102 15.12 0.20 18.41
N THR A 103 14.74 -0.72 17.53
CA THR A 103 15.62 -1.38 16.56
C THR A 103 15.21 -1.04 15.13
N SER A 104 16.11 -1.23 14.19
CA SER A 104 16.13 -0.86 12.77
C SER A 104 14.94 -1.28 11.88
N GLN A 105 13.80 -1.69 12.44
CA GLN A 105 12.63 -2.11 11.66
C GLN A 105 11.75 -0.92 11.25
N HIS A 106 12.31 -0.01 10.47
CA HIS A 106 11.63 1.22 10.02
C HIS A 106 10.39 1.00 9.15
N THR A 107 10.08 -0.24 8.74
CA THR A 107 8.95 -0.56 7.86
C THR A 107 7.81 -1.32 8.55
N ALA A 108 7.85 -1.45 9.88
CA ALA A 108 6.79 -2.13 10.61
C ALA A 108 5.58 -1.22 10.84
N ILE A 109 4.40 -1.69 10.45
CA ILE A 109 3.11 -0.99 10.57
C ILE A 109 2.14 -1.88 11.33
N ASP A 110 1.37 -1.27 12.21
CA ASP A 110 0.16 -1.86 12.80
C ASP A 110 -1.05 -1.07 12.31
N GLY A 111 -2.10 -1.76 11.90
CA GLY A 111 -3.33 -1.16 11.43
C GLY A 111 -4.56 -1.86 11.97
N LYS A 112 -5.67 -1.12 12.01
CA LYS A 112 -6.98 -1.61 12.38
C LYS A 112 -8.01 -1.24 11.31
N ILE A 113 -8.71 -2.24 10.81
CA ILE A 113 -9.87 -2.05 9.92
C ILE A 113 -11.09 -1.84 10.81
N LEU A 114 -11.75 -0.70 10.67
CA LEU A 114 -12.77 -0.29 11.64
C LEU A 114 -14.09 -1.05 11.48
N SER A 115 -14.43 -1.47 10.26
CA SER A 115 -15.66 -2.22 9.96
C SER A 115 -15.69 -3.60 10.62
N SER A 116 -14.56 -4.31 10.58
CA SER A 116 -14.43 -5.68 11.10
C SER A 116 -13.71 -5.76 12.45
N GLY A 117 -13.02 -4.69 12.86
CA GLY A 117 -12.11 -4.70 13.99
C GLY A 117 -10.81 -5.49 13.73
N ALA A 118 -10.60 -6.02 12.53
CA ALA A 118 -9.44 -6.82 12.19
C ALA A 118 -8.15 -6.01 12.31
N LEU A 119 -7.12 -6.66 12.84
CA LEU A 119 -5.78 -6.11 12.89
C LEU A 119 -5.01 -6.57 11.65
N VAL A 120 -4.40 -5.62 10.96
CA VAL A 120 -3.50 -5.85 9.84
C VAL A 120 -2.10 -5.38 10.22
N GLU A 121 -1.11 -6.18 9.91
CA GLU A 121 0.27 -5.88 10.24
C GLU A 121 1.15 -5.92 8.99
N MET A 122 2.09 -4.99 8.87
CA MET A 122 3.20 -5.11 7.91
C MET A 122 4.50 -5.28 8.68
N ARG A 123 5.28 -6.29 8.31
CA ARG A 123 6.55 -6.63 8.94
C ARG A 123 7.65 -6.82 7.90
N PRO A 124 8.86 -6.27 8.12
CA PRO A 124 10.00 -6.54 7.25
C PRO A 124 10.41 -8.00 7.38
N ARG A 125 10.70 -8.62 6.24
CA ARG A 125 11.30 -9.96 6.16
C ARG A 125 12.80 -9.92 6.40
N ASP A 126 13.44 -8.86 5.93
CA ASP A 126 14.89 -8.69 5.96
C ASP A 126 15.28 -7.39 6.67
N ALA A 127 16.52 -7.32 7.13
CA ALA A 127 17.03 -6.18 7.88
C ALA A 127 17.04 -4.86 7.06
N MET A 128 17.05 -4.95 5.73
CA MET A 128 17.01 -3.79 4.83
C MET A 128 15.58 -3.36 4.49
N GLY A 129 14.56 -4.17 4.88
CA GLY A 129 13.16 -3.90 4.57
C GLY A 129 12.85 -3.90 3.06
N ILE A 130 13.63 -4.64 2.27
CA ILE A 130 13.39 -4.78 0.82
C ILE A 130 12.08 -5.51 0.60
N THR A 131 11.86 -6.57 1.37
CA THR A 131 10.63 -7.36 1.34
C THR A 131 9.89 -7.24 2.64
N ASN A 132 8.58 -7.03 2.56
CA ASN A 132 7.69 -6.92 3.71
C ASN A 132 6.52 -7.89 3.55
N TYR A 133 6.09 -8.49 4.65
CA TYR A 133 4.90 -9.32 4.72
C TYR A 133 3.75 -8.53 5.30
N VAL A 134 2.57 -8.72 4.72
CA VAL A 134 1.30 -8.22 5.26
C VAL A 134 0.57 -9.40 5.88
N ASN A 135 0.24 -9.27 7.16
CA ASN A 135 -0.36 -10.34 7.94
C ASN A 135 -1.72 -9.91 8.51
N ILE A 136 -2.62 -10.89 8.62
CA ILE A 136 -3.85 -10.80 9.41
C ILE A 136 -3.85 -12.00 10.36
N GLY A 137 -3.80 -11.73 11.67
CA GLY A 137 -3.56 -12.79 12.64
C GLY A 137 -2.23 -13.50 12.38
N ASN A 138 -2.26 -14.82 12.22
CA ASN A 138 -1.07 -15.66 12.04
C ASN A 138 -0.78 -16.00 10.57
N VAL A 139 -1.52 -15.42 9.63
CA VAL A 139 -1.35 -15.74 8.21
C VAL A 139 -0.77 -14.56 7.42
N THR A 140 0.11 -14.87 6.49
CA THR A 140 0.64 -13.88 5.53
C THR A 140 -0.28 -13.83 4.33
N ILE A 141 -0.93 -12.69 4.13
CA ILE A 141 -1.90 -12.47 3.05
C ILE A 141 -1.27 -11.83 1.81
N ALA A 142 -0.15 -11.13 1.97
CA ALA A 142 0.58 -10.54 0.85
C ALA A 142 2.06 -10.36 1.16
N GLU A 143 2.86 -10.25 0.09
CA GLU A 143 4.28 -9.94 0.10
C GLU A 143 4.53 -8.71 -0.77
N ILE A 144 5.15 -7.66 -0.20
CA ILE A 144 5.49 -6.42 -0.89
C ILE A 144 7.00 -6.33 -1.01
N SER A 145 7.53 -6.37 -2.22
CA SER A 145 8.96 -6.30 -2.50
C SER A 145 9.32 -5.07 -3.33
N ILE A 146 10.40 -4.39 -2.99
CA ILE A 146 10.96 -3.32 -3.84
C ILE A 146 11.60 -3.97 -5.06
N HIS A 147 11.07 -3.69 -6.25
CA HIS A 147 11.64 -4.13 -7.52
C HIS A 147 12.69 -3.12 -8.04
N SER A 148 12.37 -1.82 -7.98
CA SER A 148 13.32 -0.77 -8.29
C SER A 148 13.11 0.46 -7.42
N ASN A 149 14.20 1.16 -7.09
CA ASN A 149 14.17 2.38 -6.30
C ASN A 149 15.15 3.40 -6.89
N ASN A 150 14.61 4.40 -7.58
CA ASN A 150 15.33 5.45 -8.27
C ASN A 150 15.26 6.82 -7.54
N VAL A 151 14.82 6.85 -6.29
CA VAL A 151 14.60 8.11 -5.51
C VAL A 151 15.84 9.00 -5.50
N LYS A 152 17.04 8.42 -5.51
CA LYS A 152 18.31 9.17 -5.54
C LYS A 152 18.74 9.65 -6.93
N LYS A 153 18.16 9.11 -8.01
CA LYS A 153 18.51 9.49 -9.39
C LYS A 153 17.66 10.70 -9.80
N ARG A 154 18.25 11.88 -9.70
CA ARG A 154 17.60 13.19 -9.96
C ARG A 154 17.27 13.48 -11.44
N PHE A 155 17.67 12.63 -12.39
CA PHE A 155 17.61 12.95 -13.81
C PHE A 155 16.84 11.89 -14.61
N GLY A 156 15.75 12.30 -15.25
CA GLY A 156 14.94 11.54 -16.19
C GLY A 156 13.44 11.72 -15.91
N ARG A 157 12.74 12.48 -16.77
CA ARG A 157 11.29 12.77 -16.64
C ARG A 157 10.38 11.55 -16.85
N ASP A 158 10.92 10.46 -17.42
CA ASP A 158 10.13 9.31 -17.90
C ASP A 158 10.41 8.01 -17.13
N ARG A 159 10.89 8.09 -15.88
CA ARG A 159 11.19 6.87 -15.10
C ARG A 159 10.43 6.88 -13.78
N ASP A 160 9.83 5.74 -13.49
CA ASP A 160 9.25 5.47 -12.18
C ASP A 160 10.28 5.74 -11.07
N ILE A 161 9.87 6.47 -10.04
CA ILE A 161 10.73 6.76 -8.88
C ILE A 161 10.93 5.49 -8.06
N SER A 162 9.88 4.70 -7.90
CA SER A 162 9.96 3.37 -7.31
C SER A 162 8.90 2.45 -7.88
N VAL A 163 9.23 1.16 -7.94
CA VAL A 163 8.34 0.09 -8.38
C VAL A 163 8.35 -1.00 -7.32
N PHE A 164 7.15 -1.38 -6.90
CA PHE A 164 6.95 -2.49 -5.97
C PHE A 164 6.23 -3.62 -6.68
N ARG A 165 6.74 -4.84 -6.48
CA ARG A 165 6.06 -6.08 -6.84
C ARG A 165 5.32 -6.56 -5.62
N VAL A 166 4.04 -6.84 -5.78
CA VAL A 166 3.17 -7.26 -4.69
C VAL A 166 2.49 -8.57 -5.06
N ARG A 167 2.76 -9.62 -4.29
CA ARG A 167 2.07 -10.91 -4.38
C ARG A 167 0.92 -10.89 -3.37
N VAL A 168 -0.25 -11.34 -3.79
CA VAL A 168 -1.47 -11.29 -3.00
C VAL A 168 -2.11 -12.67 -2.98
N ALA A 169 -2.45 -13.19 -1.80
CA ALA A 169 -3.14 -14.48 -1.66
C ALA A 169 -4.55 -14.43 -2.27
N GLN A 170 -5.08 -15.59 -2.64
CA GLN A 170 -6.48 -15.74 -3.00
C GLN A 170 -7.41 -15.29 -1.85
N GLY A 171 -8.55 -14.71 -2.16
CA GLY A 171 -9.57 -14.30 -1.18
C GLY A 171 -9.22 -13.04 -0.39
N VAL A 172 -8.18 -12.31 -0.80
CA VAL A 172 -7.74 -11.06 -0.14
C VAL A 172 -8.29 -9.84 -0.87
N ASP A 173 -8.71 -8.85 -0.12
CA ASP A 173 -9.09 -7.54 -0.66
C ASP A 173 -7.87 -6.80 -1.22
N LEU A 174 -7.86 -6.55 -2.52
CA LEU A 174 -6.78 -5.81 -3.20
C LEU A 174 -6.63 -4.39 -2.68
N THR A 175 -7.72 -3.72 -2.29
CA THR A 175 -7.65 -2.34 -1.81
C THR A 175 -6.91 -2.23 -0.49
N LEU A 176 -7.04 -3.25 0.39
CA LEU A 176 -6.26 -3.35 1.61
C LEU A 176 -4.76 -3.52 1.32
N VAL A 177 -4.41 -4.40 0.39
CA VAL A 177 -3.00 -4.65 0.04
C VAL A 177 -2.39 -3.44 -0.66
N VAL A 178 -3.14 -2.79 -1.55
CA VAL A 178 -2.73 -1.53 -2.21
C VAL A 178 -2.49 -0.43 -1.17
N LEU A 179 -3.37 -0.28 -0.18
CA LEU A 179 -3.16 0.63 0.94
C LEU A 179 -1.81 0.38 1.63
N MET A 180 -1.52 -0.88 1.97
CA MET A 180 -0.26 -1.25 2.63
C MET A 180 0.96 -0.96 1.74
N ALA A 181 0.85 -1.19 0.43
CA ALA A 181 1.90 -0.88 -0.54
C ALA A 181 2.12 0.64 -0.70
N MET A 182 1.05 1.45 -0.70
CA MET A 182 1.15 2.92 -0.70
C MET A 182 1.88 3.44 0.56
N ILE A 183 1.55 2.91 1.73
CA ILE A 183 2.24 3.27 2.98
C ILE A 183 3.70 2.84 2.92
N ARG A 184 3.98 1.64 2.41
CA ARG A 184 5.36 1.16 2.22
C ARG A 184 6.16 2.06 1.27
N ALA A 185 5.53 2.52 0.19
CA ALA A 185 6.14 3.47 -0.75
C ALA A 185 6.45 4.80 -0.06
N GLU A 186 5.53 5.34 0.72
CA GLU A 186 5.76 6.57 1.49
C GLU A 186 6.98 6.44 2.43
N MET A 187 7.07 5.32 3.14
CA MET A 187 8.20 5.07 4.03
C MET A 187 9.53 5.00 3.28
N ALA A 188 9.53 4.39 2.07
CA ALA A 188 10.73 4.35 1.23
C ALA A 188 11.19 5.74 0.77
N HIS A 189 10.27 6.69 0.61
CA HIS A 189 10.58 8.04 0.13
C HIS A 189 10.94 9.01 1.26
N VAL A 190 10.31 8.87 2.43
CA VAL A 190 10.50 9.80 3.57
C VAL A 190 11.80 9.51 4.32
N TRP A 191 12.17 8.25 4.49
CA TRP A 191 13.31 7.84 5.32
C TRP A 191 14.66 7.79 4.59
N GLN A 192 14.72 8.24 3.34
CA GLN A 192 15.98 8.36 2.59
C GLN A 192 16.59 9.78 2.64
N LYS A 193 16.17 10.59 3.60
CA LYS A 193 16.76 11.92 3.86
C LYS A 193 17.97 11.82 4.79
#